data_cf9079d3520bf572e4c21721921960de
#
_entry.id   cf9079d3520bf572e4c21721921960de
#
_cell.length_a   1.000
_cell.length_b   1.000
_cell.length_c   1.000
_cell.angle_alpha   90.00
_cell.angle_beta   90.00
_cell.angle_gamma   90.00
#
_symmetry.space_group_name_H-M   'P 1'
#
loop_
_entity.id
_entity.type
_entity.pdbx_description
1 polymer ?
#
loop_
_entity_poly.entity_id
_entity_poly.type
_entity_poly.pdbx_seq_one_letter_code
_entity_poly.pdbx_strand_id
1 'polypeptide(L)'
;PSNSSAASDVYKRQNVNSDDLQKRSDHIKMGIHQAPARSLLYATGQVSNPEDMKKPFIAICNSYVEIIPGHVHLRELADVAKQAIRDAGGIPFEFNTIGVDDGIAMGHLGMRYSLPSRELIADSAETVITAHWFDGVFFLPNCDKITPGMIMASLRCNVPSVFVSGGPMKAGLDPQGKATTLSSMFEAVGAFKSGLMTEEEFLEMEQNACPTCGSCAGMFTANSMNTLMEVMGIALPFNGTALAISDERRDLIRDGAKQLMRMVKENVKPRDLITKEALDDAMALDMAMGGSTNTVLHVLSIAHEAGIDYDQADINEIAKKVPYLSKIAPSSKWAMEDVHNAGGVPAIINELIRMGDVLHPDRMTVTGKTLRENVADHEIINDEIIRKFDVNPYSKQGGLSILYGNLAPKGSVIKAGGVDPSIKDFTGEAIVFNSEQEAVEAIDSGQIHAGHVL
;
A
#
# COMPACT_ATOMS: atom_id res chain seq x y z
N PRO A 1 -44.17 -19.03 -13.27
CA PRO A 1 -44.18 -19.42 -11.86
C PRO A 1 -43.31 -18.44 -11.03
N SER A 2 -44.00 -17.78 -10.23
CA SER A 2 -43.84 -17.21 -8.89
C SER A 2 -42.46 -16.75 -8.43
N ASN A 3 -42.09 -15.55 -8.88
CA ASN A 3 -41.16 -14.63 -8.17
C ASN A 3 -41.84 -13.97 -6.95
N SER A 4 -42.95 -14.54 -6.44
CA SER A 4 -43.76 -13.84 -5.47
C SER A 4 -43.27 -13.90 -4.03
N SER A 5 -42.48 -14.92 -3.64
CA SER A 5 -42.02 -15.05 -2.25
C SER A 5 -40.91 -14.08 -1.89
N ALA A 6 -39.93 -13.88 -2.78
CA ALA A 6 -38.80 -12.99 -2.53
C ALA A 6 -39.21 -11.50 -2.52
N ALA A 7 -40.07 -11.10 -3.48
CA ALA A 7 -40.63 -9.76 -3.49
C ALA A 7 -41.44 -9.49 -2.21
N SER A 8 -42.23 -10.48 -1.74
CA SER A 8 -43.03 -10.32 -0.54
C SER A 8 -42.19 -10.07 0.72
N ASP A 9 -41.01 -10.69 0.85
CA ASP A 9 -40.16 -10.53 2.03
C ASP A 9 -39.51 -9.18 2.11
N VAL A 10 -39.17 -8.57 0.96
CA VAL A 10 -38.62 -7.20 0.91
C VAL A 10 -39.69 -6.17 1.29
N TYR A 11 -40.95 -6.38 0.92
CA TYR A 11 -42.08 -5.47 1.17
C TYR A 11 -42.85 -5.71 2.46
N LYS A 12 -42.79 -6.90 3.03
CA LYS A 12 -43.59 -7.29 4.22
C LYS A 12 -43.24 -6.53 5.49
N ARG A 13 -42.07 -5.94 5.58
CA ARG A 13 -41.68 -5.13 6.74
C ARG A 13 -42.11 -3.66 6.52
N GLN A 14 -43.33 -3.34 6.89
CA GLN A 14 -43.88 -1.97 6.77
C GLN A 14 -43.21 -0.98 7.73
N ASN A 15 -42.80 -1.45 8.92
CA ASN A 15 -42.06 -0.69 9.90
C ASN A 15 -40.83 -1.54 10.30
N VAL A 16 -39.66 -1.28 9.72
CA VAL A 16 -38.41 -1.93 10.09
C VAL A 16 -37.80 -1.12 11.23
N ASN A 17 -37.70 -1.68 12.43
CA ASN A 17 -36.89 -1.11 13.49
C ASN A 17 -35.40 -1.36 13.17
N SER A 18 -34.51 -0.49 13.70
CA SER A 18 -33.06 -0.63 13.53
C SER A 18 -32.56 -2.02 13.92
N ASP A 19 -33.18 -2.63 14.93
CA ASP A 19 -32.82 -3.96 15.46
C ASP A 19 -33.21 -5.13 14.55
N ASP A 20 -34.07 -4.90 13.54
CA ASP A 20 -34.46 -5.88 12.53
C ASP A 20 -33.50 -5.97 11.34
N LEU A 21 -32.55 -5.01 11.22
CA LEU A 21 -31.62 -4.95 10.10
C LEU A 21 -30.45 -5.91 10.36
N GLN A 22 -30.26 -6.86 9.43
CA GLN A 22 -29.20 -7.85 9.53
C GLN A 22 -27.88 -7.39 8.88
N LYS A 23 -27.98 -6.52 7.88
CA LYS A 23 -26.86 -5.96 7.11
C LYS A 23 -26.90 -4.44 7.15
N ARG A 24 -25.75 -3.80 7.03
CA ARG A 24 -25.68 -2.34 6.93
C ARG A 24 -26.52 -1.82 5.74
N SER A 25 -26.40 -2.46 4.58
CA SER A 25 -27.13 -2.09 3.37
C SER A 25 -28.67 -2.27 3.49
N ASP A 26 -29.16 -2.94 4.52
CA ASP A 26 -30.59 -3.05 4.76
C ASP A 26 -31.23 -1.67 5.04
N HIS A 27 -30.47 -0.69 5.54
CA HIS A 27 -30.91 0.70 5.70
C HIS A 27 -31.38 1.37 4.40
N ILE A 28 -30.84 0.97 3.26
CA ILE A 28 -31.18 1.57 1.96
C ILE A 28 -32.06 0.66 1.07
N LYS A 29 -32.30 -0.58 1.47
CA LYS A 29 -33.00 -1.56 0.62
C LYS A 29 -34.19 -2.25 1.27
N MET A 30 -34.36 -2.19 2.60
CA MET A 30 -35.44 -2.89 3.29
C MET A 30 -36.59 -1.95 3.68
N GLY A 31 -37.82 -2.49 3.68
CA GLY A 31 -39.03 -1.77 4.05
C GLY A 31 -39.67 -0.97 2.92
N ILE A 32 -40.94 -0.57 3.10
CA ILE A 32 -41.73 0.12 2.07
C ILE A 32 -41.18 1.53 1.79
N HIS A 33 -40.66 2.22 2.80
CA HIS A 33 -40.15 3.58 2.68
C HIS A 33 -38.88 3.65 1.85
N GLN A 34 -38.17 2.51 1.65
CA GLN A 34 -36.98 2.43 0.80
C GLN A 34 -37.31 2.11 -0.68
N ALA A 35 -38.60 2.07 -1.07
CA ALA A 35 -38.96 1.84 -2.46
C ALA A 35 -38.32 2.87 -3.45
N PRO A 36 -38.24 4.18 -3.15
CA PRO A 36 -37.53 5.13 -4.00
C PRO A 36 -36.03 4.79 -4.16
N ALA A 37 -35.34 4.43 -3.08
CA ALA A 37 -33.92 4.03 -3.12
C ALA A 37 -33.75 2.76 -3.98
N ARG A 38 -34.59 1.74 -3.79
CA ARG A 38 -34.54 0.52 -4.63
C ARG A 38 -34.79 0.82 -6.10
N SER A 39 -35.68 1.76 -6.41
CA SER A 39 -35.90 2.17 -7.81
C SER A 39 -34.62 2.72 -8.45
N LEU A 40 -33.87 3.56 -7.72
CA LEU A 40 -32.57 4.05 -8.17
C LEU A 40 -31.53 2.93 -8.27
N LEU A 41 -31.50 1.99 -7.32
CA LEU A 41 -30.59 0.85 -7.37
C LEU A 41 -30.84 -0.03 -8.61
N TYR A 42 -32.10 -0.28 -8.98
CA TYR A 42 -32.42 -0.98 -10.24
C TYR A 42 -31.94 -0.19 -11.48
N ALA A 43 -32.03 1.13 -11.46
CA ALA A 43 -31.59 1.97 -12.56
C ALA A 43 -30.06 1.94 -12.79
N THR A 44 -29.26 1.54 -11.78
CA THR A 44 -27.82 1.36 -11.94
C THR A 44 -27.44 0.13 -12.79
N GLY A 45 -28.39 -0.82 -12.97
CA GLY A 45 -28.12 -2.10 -13.63
C GLY A 45 -27.32 -3.11 -12.80
N GLN A 46 -26.84 -2.73 -11.59
CA GLN A 46 -26.10 -3.64 -10.72
C GLN A 46 -27.02 -4.62 -9.99
N VAL A 47 -28.25 -4.22 -9.74
CA VAL A 47 -29.34 -5.01 -9.16
C VAL A 47 -30.36 -5.29 -10.26
N SER A 48 -30.66 -6.56 -10.48
CA SER A 48 -31.54 -6.99 -11.58
C SER A 48 -32.88 -7.53 -11.11
N ASN A 49 -32.98 -8.01 -9.87
CA ASN A 49 -34.16 -8.68 -9.35
C ASN A 49 -34.24 -8.55 -7.81
N PRO A 50 -35.40 -8.89 -7.21
CA PRO A 50 -35.60 -8.81 -5.76
C PRO A 50 -34.64 -9.68 -4.93
N GLU A 51 -34.12 -10.79 -5.47
CA GLU A 51 -33.16 -11.65 -4.75
C GLU A 51 -31.84 -10.95 -4.55
N ASP A 52 -31.44 -10.11 -5.49
CA ASP A 52 -30.20 -9.31 -5.35
C ASP A 52 -30.27 -8.33 -4.16
N MET A 53 -31.48 -7.87 -3.81
CA MET A 53 -31.67 -7.02 -2.62
C MET A 53 -31.39 -7.76 -1.30
N LYS A 54 -31.39 -9.10 -1.29
CA LYS A 54 -31.08 -9.90 -0.10
C LYS A 54 -29.58 -10.10 0.09
N LYS A 55 -28.77 -9.87 -0.94
CA LYS A 55 -27.32 -10.06 -0.92
C LYS A 55 -26.62 -8.87 -0.25
N PRO A 56 -25.42 -9.04 0.32
CA PRO A 56 -24.61 -7.92 0.79
C PRO A 56 -24.17 -7.02 -0.36
N PHE A 57 -24.15 -5.71 -0.10
CA PHE A 57 -23.66 -4.70 -1.03
C PHE A 57 -22.20 -4.38 -0.73
N ILE A 58 -21.32 -4.60 -1.69
CA ILE A 58 -19.88 -4.48 -1.56
C ILE A 58 -19.39 -3.29 -2.37
N ALA A 59 -18.74 -2.35 -1.70
CA ALA A 59 -18.04 -1.29 -2.39
C ALA A 59 -16.71 -1.79 -2.96
N ILE A 60 -16.35 -1.38 -4.17
CA ILE A 60 -14.98 -1.45 -4.69
C ILE A 60 -14.49 -0.02 -4.73
N CYS A 61 -13.63 0.33 -3.76
CA CYS A 61 -12.95 1.62 -3.72
C CYS A 61 -11.70 1.50 -4.60
N ASN A 62 -11.82 1.94 -5.85
CA ASN A 62 -10.75 1.89 -6.85
C ASN A 62 -10.00 3.23 -6.88
N SER A 63 -8.74 3.21 -7.25
CA SER A 63 -7.92 4.40 -7.48
C SER A 63 -7.43 4.52 -8.92
N TYR A 64 -8.19 4.00 -9.87
CA TYR A 64 -7.89 4.11 -11.29
C TYR A 64 -7.73 5.56 -11.73
N VAL A 65 -6.58 5.87 -12.33
CA VAL A 65 -6.26 7.16 -12.96
C VAL A 65 -5.32 6.87 -14.13
N GLU A 66 -5.63 7.40 -15.33
CA GLU A 66 -4.86 7.07 -16.55
C GLU A 66 -3.44 7.64 -16.56
N ILE A 67 -3.23 8.81 -15.93
CA ILE A 67 -1.90 9.46 -15.91
C ILE A 67 -0.90 8.77 -14.97
N ILE A 68 -1.35 7.84 -14.13
CA ILE A 68 -0.50 7.17 -13.14
C ILE A 68 -0.17 5.76 -13.61
N PRO A 69 1.10 5.43 -13.91
CA PRO A 69 1.49 4.09 -14.36
C PRO A 69 1.07 2.98 -13.40
N GLY A 70 1.11 3.27 -12.09
CA GLY A 70 0.68 2.36 -11.04
C GLY A 70 -0.82 2.09 -11.00
N HIS A 71 -1.64 2.86 -11.72
CA HIS A 71 -3.10 2.85 -11.59
C HIS A 71 -3.84 2.61 -12.90
N VAL A 72 -3.19 2.76 -14.06
CA VAL A 72 -3.83 2.64 -15.37
C VAL A 72 -4.50 1.28 -15.61
N HIS A 73 -3.99 0.20 -15.01
CA HIS A 73 -4.53 -1.16 -15.14
C HIS A 73 -5.61 -1.50 -14.10
N LEU A 74 -5.86 -0.64 -13.11
CA LEU A 74 -6.78 -0.94 -12.02
C LEU A 74 -8.24 -1.06 -12.47
N ARG A 75 -8.60 -0.51 -13.65
CA ARG A 75 -9.91 -0.72 -14.25
C ARG A 75 -10.14 -2.20 -14.56
N GLU A 76 -9.17 -2.89 -15.17
CA GLU A 76 -9.27 -4.32 -15.45
C GLU A 76 -9.32 -5.15 -14.17
N LEU A 77 -8.50 -4.81 -13.17
CA LEU A 77 -8.49 -5.51 -11.89
C LEU A 77 -9.83 -5.32 -11.14
N ALA A 78 -10.46 -4.14 -11.25
CA ALA A 78 -11.78 -3.91 -10.69
C ALA A 78 -12.86 -4.79 -11.34
N ASP A 79 -12.77 -5.03 -12.65
CA ASP A 79 -13.71 -5.93 -13.34
C ASP A 79 -13.53 -7.39 -12.87
N VAL A 80 -12.29 -7.83 -12.63
CA VAL A 80 -12.01 -9.14 -12.00
C VAL A 80 -12.60 -9.20 -10.59
N ALA A 81 -12.45 -8.14 -9.79
CA ALA A 81 -13.01 -8.05 -8.44
C ALA A 81 -14.55 -8.09 -8.45
N LYS A 82 -15.20 -7.35 -9.36
CA LYS A 82 -16.66 -7.36 -9.53
C LYS A 82 -17.16 -8.77 -9.79
N GLN A 83 -16.53 -9.47 -10.73
CA GLN A 83 -16.94 -10.84 -11.05
C GLN A 83 -16.75 -11.77 -9.84
N ALA A 84 -15.59 -11.71 -9.19
CA ALA A 84 -15.30 -12.55 -8.02
C ALA A 84 -16.26 -12.28 -6.84
N ILE A 85 -16.63 -11.03 -6.59
CA ILE A 85 -17.63 -10.67 -5.56
C ILE A 85 -19.01 -11.23 -5.92
N ARG A 86 -19.42 -11.17 -7.20
CA ARG A 86 -20.69 -11.77 -7.66
C ARG A 86 -20.69 -13.28 -7.48
N ASP A 87 -19.61 -13.95 -7.85
CA ASP A 87 -19.45 -15.40 -7.71
C ASP A 87 -19.49 -15.83 -6.23
N ALA A 88 -18.99 -14.98 -5.34
CA ALA A 88 -19.02 -15.18 -3.89
C ALA A 88 -20.35 -14.74 -3.23
N GLY A 89 -21.34 -14.29 -4.02
CA GLY A 89 -22.70 -14.00 -3.55
C GLY A 89 -22.95 -12.56 -3.09
N GLY A 90 -22.06 -11.61 -3.40
CA GLY A 90 -22.23 -10.17 -3.15
C GLY A 90 -22.71 -9.40 -4.38
N ILE A 91 -23.14 -8.16 -4.19
CA ILE A 91 -23.42 -7.20 -5.26
C ILE A 91 -22.35 -6.10 -5.21
N PRO A 92 -21.45 -6.04 -6.22
CA PRO A 92 -20.39 -5.05 -6.27
C PRO A 92 -20.87 -3.70 -6.80
N PHE A 93 -20.39 -2.61 -6.20
CA PHE A 93 -20.54 -1.25 -6.66
C PHE A 93 -19.17 -0.58 -6.65
N GLU A 94 -18.67 -0.20 -7.81
CA GLU A 94 -17.39 0.49 -7.92
C GLU A 94 -17.57 2.00 -7.82
N PHE A 95 -16.66 2.65 -7.12
CA PHE A 95 -16.41 4.08 -7.18
C PHE A 95 -14.91 4.35 -7.15
N ASN A 96 -14.50 5.50 -7.69
CA ASN A 96 -13.11 5.89 -7.74
C ASN A 96 -12.80 7.03 -6.78
N THR A 97 -11.59 6.97 -6.18
CA THR A 97 -10.98 8.15 -5.56
C THR A 97 -10.05 8.86 -6.54
N ILE A 98 -9.56 10.03 -6.13
CA ILE A 98 -8.49 10.74 -6.83
C ILE A 98 -7.14 10.02 -6.59
N GLY A 99 -6.14 10.36 -7.41
CA GLY A 99 -4.75 9.97 -7.22
C GLY A 99 -3.81 11.05 -7.73
N VAL A 100 -2.69 11.25 -7.02
CA VAL A 100 -1.56 12.07 -7.44
C VAL A 100 -0.34 11.16 -7.54
N ASP A 101 0.37 11.23 -8.65
CA ASP A 101 1.64 10.52 -8.84
C ASP A 101 2.79 11.37 -8.33
N ASP A 102 3.47 10.91 -7.29
CA ASP A 102 4.60 11.62 -6.71
C ASP A 102 5.77 11.75 -7.71
N GLY A 103 6.01 10.73 -8.54
CA GLY A 103 7.07 10.74 -9.53
C GLY A 103 6.86 11.79 -10.62
N ILE A 104 5.62 11.94 -11.11
CA ILE A 104 5.25 12.97 -12.12
C ILE A 104 5.17 14.37 -11.47
N ALA A 105 4.75 14.45 -10.21
CA ALA A 105 4.61 15.72 -9.50
C ALA A 105 5.93 16.26 -8.91
N MET A 106 6.98 15.45 -8.87
CA MET A 106 8.26 15.79 -8.26
C MET A 106 9.00 16.91 -9.01
N GLY A 107 9.68 17.79 -8.27
CA GLY A 107 10.50 18.88 -8.82
C GLY A 107 9.71 20.12 -9.26
N HIS A 108 8.39 20.19 -9.01
CA HIS A 108 7.57 21.38 -9.30
C HIS A 108 6.40 21.53 -8.31
N LEU A 109 5.61 22.60 -8.48
CA LEU A 109 4.49 22.94 -7.57
C LEU A 109 3.47 21.80 -7.37
N GLY A 110 3.36 20.85 -8.30
CA GLY A 110 2.48 19.69 -8.21
C GLY A 110 2.72 18.84 -6.97
N MET A 111 3.98 18.76 -6.50
CA MET A 111 4.34 17.97 -5.32
C MET A 111 3.66 18.46 -4.03
N ARG A 112 3.25 19.72 -3.95
CA ARG A 112 2.51 20.28 -2.82
C ARG A 112 1.10 19.66 -2.65
N TYR A 113 0.57 19.00 -3.68
CA TYR A 113 -0.72 18.32 -3.66
C TYR A 113 -0.62 16.84 -3.25
N SER A 114 0.60 16.26 -3.27
CA SER A 114 0.82 14.86 -2.97
C SER A 114 0.33 14.48 -1.58
N LEU A 115 0.93 15.00 -0.51
CA LEU A 115 0.53 14.64 0.86
C LEU A 115 -0.92 15.04 1.20
N PRO A 116 -1.42 16.23 0.84
CA PRO A 116 -2.83 16.57 1.08
C PRO A 116 -3.82 15.63 0.39
N SER A 117 -3.45 15.01 -0.73
CA SER A 117 -4.33 14.05 -1.42
C SER A 117 -4.65 12.82 -0.57
N ARG A 118 -3.77 12.40 0.35
CA ARG A 118 -4.02 11.32 1.30
C ARG A 118 -5.28 11.55 2.13
N GLU A 119 -5.41 12.76 2.69
CA GLU A 119 -6.59 13.14 3.49
C GLU A 119 -7.84 13.20 2.63
N LEU A 120 -7.76 13.81 1.44
CA LEU A 120 -8.89 13.89 0.50
C LEU A 120 -9.37 12.49 0.06
N ILE A 121 -8.45 11.55 -0.13
CA ILE A 121 -8.78 10.16 -0.44
C ILE A 121 -9.52 9.52 0.72
N ALA A 122 -9.02 9.69 1.96
CA ALA A 122 -9.67 9.18 3.15
C ALA A 122 -11.09 9.76 3.30
N ASP A 123 -11.24 11.08 3.20
CA ASP A 123 -12.52 11.79 3.33
C ASP A 123 -13.53 11.37 2.26
N SER A 124 -13.09 11.28 0.99
CA SER A 124 -13.99 10.93 -0.12
C SER A 124 -14.44 9.47 -0.01
N ALA A 125 -13.54 8.55 0.31
CA ALA A 125 -13.87 7.15 0.49
C ALA A 125 -14.82 6.92 1.67
N GLU A 126 -14.54 7.54 2.83
CA GLU A 126 -15.42 7.52 4.00
C GLU A 126 -16.82 8.03 3.66
N THR A 127 -16.90 9.15 2.94
CA THR A 127 -18.16 9.76 2.52
C THR A 127 -19.01 8.79 1.70
N VAL A 128 -18.45 8.16 0.67
CA VAL A 128 -19.18 7.24 -0.21
C VAL A 128 -19.58 5.96 0.53
N ILE A 129 -18.65 5.36 1.28
CA ILE A 129 -18.89 4.11 2.00
C ILE A 129 -20.00 4.27 3.05
N THR A 130 -19.94 5.38 3.79
CA THR A 130 -20.88 5.64 4.90
C THR A 130 -22.26 6.04 4.38
N ALA A 131 -22.32 6.97 3.40
CA ALA A 131 -23.59 7.46 2.85
C ALA A 131 -24.42 6.36 2.18
N HIS A 132 -23.78 5.36 1.57
CA HIS A 132 -24.46 4.26 0.86
C HIS A 132 -24.55 2.97 1.66
N TRP A 133 -24.15 2.96 2.92
CA TRP A 133 -24.33 1.85 3.83
C TRP A 133 -23.79 0.50 3.33
N PHE A 134 -22.63 0.47 2.71
CA PHE A 134 -22.01 -0.77 2.23
C PHE A 134 -21.72 -1.76 3.37
N ASP A 135 -21.88 -3.06 3.09
CA ASP A 135 -21.64 -4.15 4.03
C ASP A 135 -20.16 -4.55 4.13
N GLY A 136 -19.40 -4.28 3.08
CA GLY A 136 -17.97 -4.53 3.00
C GLY A 136 -17.31 -3.68 1.91
N VAL A 137 -15.99 -3.56 1.96
CA VAL A 137 -15.21 -2.75 1.02
C VAL A 137 -14.00 -3.52 0.50
N PHE A 138 -13.90 -3.62 -0.82
CA PHE A 138 -12.71 -4.06 -1.52
C PHE A 138 -11.90 -2.83 -1.91
N PHE A 139 -10.75 -2.62 -1.28
CA PHE A 139 -9.85 -1.52 -1.60
C PHE A 139 -8.82 -1.95 -2.64
N LEU A 140 -8.69 -1.12 -3.68
CA LEU A 140 -7.75 -1.34 -4.79
C LEU A 140 -6.78 -0.15 -4.92
N PRO A 141 -5.80 -0.03 -3.99
CA PRO A 141 -4.78 1.02 -4.02
C PRO A 141 -3.54 0.58 -4.82
N ASN A 142 -2.59 1.50 -5.04
CA ASN A 142 -1.23 1.12 -5.45
C ASN A 142 -0.13 2.13 -5.13
N CYS A 143 -0.38 3.44 -5.11
CA CYS A 143 0.67 4.46 -4.99
C CYS A 143 0.75 5.13 -3.62
N ASP A 144 1.75 6.00 -3.47
CA ASP A 144 2.35 6.54 -2.25
C ASP A 144 1.35 7.03 -1.20
N LYS A 145 0.44 7.93 -1.58
CA LYS A 145 -0.51 8.57 -0.65
C LYS A 145 -1.88 7.89 -0.71
N ILE A 146 -2.13 7.13 -1.78
CA ILE A 146 -3.41 6.48 -2.03
C ILE A 146 -3.60 5.29 -1.08
N THR A 147 -2.58 4.42 -0.98
CA THR A 147 -2.62 3.26 -0.07
C THR A 147 -2.89 3.68 1.38
N PRO A 148 -2.12 4.59 2.01
CA PRO A 148 -2.41 5.00 3.38
C PRO A 148 -3.74 5.76 3.51
N GLY A 149 -4.15 6.57 2.52
CA GLY A 149 -5.46 7.24 2.54
C GLY A 149 -6.62 6.26 2.57
N MET A 150 -6.56 5.18 1.81
CA MET A 150 -7.56 4.12 1.84
C MET A 150 -7.54 3.32 3.16
N ILE A 151 -6.37 3.08 3.75
CA ILE A 151 -6.27 2.43 5.07
C ILE A 151 -6.94 3.32 6.13
N MET A 152 -6.67 4.63 6.13
CA MET A 152 -7.32 5.60 7.03
C MET A 152 -8.84 5.57 6.87
N ALA A 153 -9.36 5.59 5.63
CA ALA A 153 -10.80 5.48 5.36
C ALA A 153 -11.40 4.18 5.92
N SER A 154 -10.70 3.06 5.77
CA SER A 154 -11.16 1.76 6.28
C SER A 154 -11.31 1.75 7.80
N LEU A 155 -10.38 2.40 8.50
CA LEU A 155 -10.40 2.53 9.96
C LEU A 155 -11.49 3.47 10.44
N ARG A 156 -11.73 4.59 9.74
CA ARG A 156 -12.83 5.52 10.04
C ARG A 156 -14.19 4.84 9.88
N CYS A 157 -14.42 4.17 8.76
CA CYS A 157 -15.67 3.46 8.47
C CYS A 157 -15.85 2.21 9.35
N ASN A 158 -14.76 1.53 9.67
CA ASN A 158 -14.71 0.26 10.40
C ASN A 158 -15.73 -0.77 9.90
N VAL A 159 -15.74 -0.97 8.58
CA VAL A 159 -16.57 -1.94 7.85
C VAL A 159 -15.64 -3.06 7.34
N PRO A 160 -16.07 -4.33 7.32
CA PRO A 160 -15.26 -5.42 6.77
C PRO A 160 -14.57 -5.04 5.48
N SER A 161 -13.24 -5.14 5.44
CA SER A 161 -12.44 -4.60 4.35
C SER A 161 -11.24 -5.49 4.04
N VAL A 162 -10.92 -5.62 2.76
CA VAL A 162 -9.71 -6.27 2.26
C VAL A 162 -8.97 -5.33 1.32
N PHE A 163 -7.66 -5.41 1.31
CA PHE A 163 -6.79 -4.64 0.44
C PHE A 163 -6.09 -5.57 -0.54
N VAL A 164 -6.14 -5.23 -1.82
CA VAL A 164 -5.29 -5.85 -2.83
C VAL A 164 -4.72 -4.75 -3.68
N SER A 165 -3.40 -4.56 -3.64
CA SER A 165 -2.73 -3.52 -4.41
C SER A 165 -2.66 -3.86 -5.90
N GLY A 166 -2.43 -2.83 -6.73
CA GLY A 166 -2.20 -3.04 -8.16
C GLY A 166 -0.89 -3.76 -8.48
N GLY A 167 0.05 -3.81 -7.53
CA GLY A 167 1.34 -4.47 -7.68
C GLY A 167 2.43 -3.61 -8.32
N PRO A 168 3.72 -4.01 -8.15
CA PRO A 168 4.86 -3.33 -8.76
C PRO A 168 4.96 -3.57 -10.26
N MET A 169 5.57 -2.61 -10.98
CA MET A 169 5.97 -2.78 -12.37
C MET A 169 7.22 -3.67 -12.48
N LYS A 170 7.43 -4.22 -13.65
CA LYS A 170 8.68 -4.87 -14.01
C LYS A 170 9.82 -3.84 -14.09
N ALA A 171 11.04 -4.23 -13.70
CA ALA A 171 12.21 -3.40 -13.93
C ALA A 171 12.48 -3.20 -15.43
N GLY A 172 12.95 -2.01 -15.79
CA GLY A 172 13.44 -1.72 -17.14
C GLY A 172 14.84 -2.27 -17.36
N LEU A 173 15.36 -2.08 -18.57
CA LEU A 173 16.74 -2.40 -18.91
C LEU A 173 17.39 -1.17 -19.57
N ASP A 174 18.64 -0.89 -19.20
CA ASP A 174 19.47 0.09 -19.93
C ASP A 174 20.01 -0.52 -21.24
N PRO A 175 20.64 0.27 -22.10
CA PRO A 175 21.22 -0.22 -23.36
C PRO A 175 22.25 -1.35 -23.20
N GLN A 176 22.82 -1.51 -22.01
CA GLN A 176 23.76 -2.56 -21.64
C GLN A 176 23.08 -3.79 -21.01
N GLY A 177 21.74 -3.79 -20.91
CA GLY A 177 20.95 -4.86 -20.33
C GLY A 177 20.95 -4.92 -18.80
N LYS A 178 21.38 -3.86 -18.12
CA LYS A 178 21.33 -3.74 -16.66
C LYS A 178 19.93 -3.28 -16.23
N ALA A 179 19.41 -3.85 -15.16
CA ALA A 179 18.11 -3.47 -14.61
C ALA A 179 18.08 -1.99 -14.20
N THR A 180 17.01 -1.31 -14.61
CA THR A 180 16.74 0.10 -14.33
C THR A 180 15.41 0.27 -13.62
N THR A 181 15.29 1.37 -12.90
CA THR A 181 14.06 1.81 -12.24
C THR A 181 13.92 3.33 -12.42
N LEU A 182 12.85 3.93 -11.94
CA LEU A 182 12.69 5.39 -11.95
C LEU A 182 13.89 6.11 -11.33
N SER A 183 14.53 5.55 -10.27
CA SER A 183 15.72 6.16 -9.67
C SER A 183 16.91 6.23 -10.60
N SER A 184 17.05 5.28 -11.52
CA SER A 184 18.10 5.29 -12.53
C SER A 184 17.99 6.49 -13.49
N MET A 185 16.76 7.00 -13.71
CA MET A 185 16.57 8.20 -14.53
C MET A 185 17.08 9.48 -13.86
N PHE A 186 17.01 9.59 -12.52
CA PHE A 186 17.64 10.73 -11.82
C PHE A 186 19.16 10.72 -11.97
N GLU A 187 19.78 9.53 -11.90
CA GLU A 187 21.21 9.35 -12.16
C GLU A 187 21.56 9.69 -13.61
N ALA A 188 20.73 9.25 -14.57
CA ALA A 188 20.89 9.53 -16.00
C ALA A 188 20.83 11.04 -16.31
N VAL A 189 19.93 11.79 -15.67
CA VAL A 189 19.88 13.26 -15.80
C VAL A 189 21.19 13.89 -15.37
N GLY A 190 21.77 13.45 -14.26
CA GLY A 190 23.08 13.92 -13.79
C GLY A 190 24.22 13.56 -14.74
N ALA A 191 24.24 12.33 -15.23
CA ALA A 191 25.24 11.86 -16.19
C ALA A 191 25.16 12.61 -17.53
N PHE A 192 23.95 12.85 -18.06
CA PHE A 192 23.74 13.62 -19.28
C PHE A 192 24.18 15.08 -19.11
N LYS A 193 23.79 15.78 -18.05
CA LYS A 193 24.20 17.15 -17.74
C LYS A 193 25.73 17.26 -17.61
N SER A 194 26.39 16.23 -17.10
CA SER A 194 27.86 16.18 -16.94
C SER A 194 28.60 15.73 -18.19
N GLY A 195 27.92 15.43 -19.30
CA GLY A 195 28.53 14.95 -20.54
C GLY A 195 29.07 13.52 -20.48
N LEU A 196 28.65 12.73 -19.50
CA LEU A 196 29.02 11.32 -19.33
C LEU A 196 28.08 10.36 -20.06
N MET A 197 26.98 10.86 -20.63
CA MET A 197 25.97 10.12 -21.38
C MET A 197 25.59 10.90 -22.64
N THR A 198 25.44 10.22 -23.75
CA THR A 198 24.97 10.82 -25.00
C THR A 198 23.46 11.05 -24.98
N GLU A 199 22.96 11.92 -25.87
CA GLU A 199 21.52 12.18 -26.00
C GLU A 199 20.77 10.92 -26.44
N GLU A 200 21.34 10.09 -27.32
CA GLU A 200 20.76 8.85 -27.79
C GLU A 200 20.58 7.83 -26.64
N GLU A 201 21.62 7.61 -25.84
CA GLU A 201 21.58 6.74 -24.66
C GLU A 201 20.57 7.23 -23.62
N PHE A 202 20.50 8.56 -23.41
CA PHE A 202 19.54 9.16 -22.48
C PHE A 202 18.10 8.92 -22.92
N LEU A 203 17.76 9.16 -24.20
CA LEU A 203 16.43 8.95 -24.76
C LEU A 203 16.04 7.46 -24.75
N GLU A 204 16.97 6.57 -25.06
CA GLU A 204 16.73 5.13 -24.99
C GLU A 204 16.39 4.70 -23.55
N MET A 205 17.16 5.19 -22.58
CA MET A 205 16.90 4.91 -21.17
C MET A 205 15.57 5.48 -20.68
N GLU A 206 15.21 6.71 -21.07
CA GLU A 206 13.95 7.34 -20.75
C GLU A 206 12.74 6.50 -21.20
N GLN A 207 12.81 5.91 -22.38
CA GLN A 207 11.74 5.09 -22.95
C GLN A 207 11.63 3.69 -22.32
N ASN A 208 12.70 3.18 -21.74
CA ASN A 208 12.79 1.79 -21.27
C ASN A 208 12.89 1.62 -19.75
N ALA A 209 13.10 2.71 -18.99
CA ALA A 209 13.27 2.62 -17.53
C ALA A 209 12.02 2.15 -16.79
N CYS A 210 10.82 2.40 -17.33
CA CYS A 210 9.52 2.03 -16.75
C CYS A 210 8.66 1.29 -17.79
N PRO A 211 8.94 -0.01 -18.06
CA PRO A 211 8.42 -0.70 -19.26
C PRO A 211 6.98 -1.20 -19.14
N THR A 212 6.40 -1.28 -17.93
CA THR A 212 5.04 -1.82 -17.71
C THR A 212 4.23 -0.92 -16.79
N CYS A 213 2.92 -1.17 -16.69
CA CYS A 213 2.12 -0.62 -15.62
C CYS A 213 2.52 -1.23 -14.27
N GLY A 214 2.16 -0.55 -13.18
CA GLY A 214 2.49 -0.93 -11.80
C GLY A 214 3.09 0.22 -11.01
N SER A 215 3.20 0.08 -9.68
CA SER A 215 3.99 0.96 -8.85
C SER A 215 5.48 0.84 -9.20
N CYS A 216 6.34 1.71 -8.66
CA CYS A 216 7.79 1.66 -8.95
C CYS A 216 8.36 0.26 -8.79
N ALA A 217 9.33 -0.12 -9.66
CA ALA A 217 10.00 -1.42 -9.55
C ALA A 217 10.91 -1.54 -8.31
N GLY A 218 11.29 -0.40 -7.68
CA GLY A 218 12.13 -0.36 -6.46
C GLY A 218 11.31 -0.21 -5.17
N MET A 219 12.00 -0.20 -4.02
CA MET A 219 11.43 0.00 -2.69
C MET A 219 11.28 1.50 -2.38
N PHE A 220 10.23 2.08 -2.96
CA PHE A 220 9.74 3.42 -2.64
C PHE A 220 8.48 3.31 -1.78
N THR A 221 7.80 4.43 -1.53
CA THR A 221 6.68 4.48 -0.59
C THR A 221 5.52 3.56 -1.00
N ALA A 222 5.20 3.51 -2.30
CA ALA A 222 4.13 2.65 -2.83
C ALA A 222 4.34 1.18 -2.43
N ASN A 223 5.50 0.62 -2.78
CA ASN A 223 5.81 -0.78 -2.48
C ASN A 223 6.01 -1.01 -0.98
N SER A 224 6.61 -0.04 -0.26
CA SER A 224 6.70 -0.14 1.20
C SER A 224 5.30 -0.30 1.81
N MET A 225 4.36 0.59 1.50
CA MET A 225 3.00 0.48 2.03
C MET A 225 2.28 -0.80 1.56
N ASN A 226 2.51 -1.24 0.32
CA ASN A 226 1.92 -2.47 -0.21
C ASN A 226 2.45 -3.74 0.51
N THR A 227 3.72 -3.75 0.92
CA THR A 227 4.29 -4.85 1.72
C THR A 227 3.83 -4.80 3.18
N LEU A 228 3.71 -3.59 3.76
CA LEU A 228 3.24 -3.44 5.13
C LEU A 228 1.80 -3.95 5.31
N MET A 229 0.93 -3.83 4.29
CA MET A 229 -0.42 -4.39 4.36
C MET A 229 -0.44 -5.91 4.57
N GLU A 230 0.56 -6.64 4.08
CA GLU A 230 0.67 -8.10 4.30
C GLU A 230 0.92 -8.41 5.77
N VAL A 231 1.97 -7.82 6.35
CA VAL A 231 2.33 -8.08 7.75
C VAL A 231 1.32 -7.49 8.72
N MET A 232 0.66 -6.37 8.40
CA MET A 232 -0.47 -5.88 9.19
C MET A 232 -1.68 -6.83 9.16
N GLY A 233 -1.71 -7.77 8.24
CA GLY A 233 -2.76 -8.76 8.11
C GLY A 233 -4.03 -8.26 7.41
N ILE A 234 -3.98 -7.15 6.68
CA ILE A 234 -5.09 -6.57 5.91
C ILE A 234 -5.05 -6.89 4.41
N ALA A 235 -3.97 -7.49 3.94
CA ALA A 235 -3.81 -8.00 2.58
C ALA A 235 -3.35 -9.47 2.59
N LEU A 236 -3.43 -10.14 1.45
CA LEU A 236 -3.01 -11.51 1.28
C LEU A 236 -1.48 -11.59 1.10
N PRO A 237 -0.84 -12.74 1.40
CA PRO A 237 0.56 -12.99 1.06
C PRO A 237 0.86 -12.69 -0.41
N PHE A 238 2.06 -12.17 -0.69
CA PHE A 238 2.54 -11.69 -2.00
C PHE A 238 1.87 -10.41 -2.54
N ASN A 239 0.97 -9.79 -1.78
CA ASN A 239 0.34 -8.53 -2.20
C ASN A 239 1.36 -7.45 -2.61
N GLY A 240 2.47 -7.30 -1.89
CA GLY A 240 3.48 -6.29 -2.14
C GLY A 240 4.46 -6.63 -3.26
N THR A 241 4.58 -7.91 -3.67
CA THR A 241 5.64 -8.35 -4.59
C THR A 241 5.17 -8.95 -5.89
N ALA A 242 3.97 -9.55 -5.98
CA ALA A 242 3.43 -10.05 -7.24
C ALA A 242 3.31 -8.90 -8.25
N LEU A 243 3.85 -9.08 -9.47
CA LEU A 243 3.86 -8.03 -10.47
C LEU A 243 2.45 -7.62 -10.91
N ALA A 244 2.29 -6.36 -11.28
CA ALA A 244 1.03 -5.80 -11.78
C ALA A 244 0.46 -6.55 -12.98
N ILE A 245 1.33 -7.05 -13.86
CA ILE A 245 0.98 -7.73 -15.11
C ILE A 245 0.82 -9.24 -14.98
N SER A 246 1.07 -9.81 -13.79
CA SER A 246 1.05 -11.27 -13.57
C SER A 246 -0.37 -11.83 -13.42
N ASP A 247 -0.54 -13.12 -13.74
CA ASP A 247 -1.78 -13.84 -13.46
C ASP A 247 -1.98 -14.01 -11.94
N GLU A 248 -0.90 -14.16 -11.17
CA GLU A 248 -0.93 -14.20 -9.73
C GLU A 248 -1.59 -12.95 -9.13
N ARG A 249 -1.35 -11.75 -9.69
CA ARG A 249 -2.04 -10.52 -9.29
C ARG A 249 -3.55 -10.64 -9.44
N ARG A 250 -4.02 -11.24 -10.55
CA ARG A 250 -5.45 -11.49 -10.77
C ARG A 250 -6.02 -12.53 -9.80
N ASP A 251 -5.22 -13.54 -9.44
CA ASP A 251 -5.62 -14.53 -8.44
C ASP A 251 -5.73 -13.92 -7.05
N LEU A 252 -4.81 -13.02 -6.65
CA LEU A 252 -4.93 -12.26 -5.41
C LEU A 252 -6.22 -11.44 -5.35
N ILE A 253 -6.66 -10.83 -6.46
CA ILE A 253 -7.96 -10.13 -6.54
C ILE A 253 -9.12 -11.10 -6.29
N ARG A 254 -9.11 -12.27 -6.93
CA ARG A 254 -10.18 -13.28 -6.77
C ARG A 254 -10.24 -13.81 -5.33
N ASP A 255 -9.10 -14.11 -4.77
CA ASP A 255 -9.01 -14.64 -3.41
C ASP A 255 -9.32 -13.56 -2.37
N GLY A 256 -8.87 -12.32 -2.58
CA GLY A 256 -9.25 -11.18 -1.76
C GLY A 256 -10.77 -10.97 -1.71
N ALA A 257 -11.44 -11.10 -2.85
CA ALA A 257 -12.91 -11.01 -2.90
C ALA A 257 -13.60 -12.13 -2.08
N LYS A 258 -13.09 -13.36 -2.15
CA LYS A 258 -13.60 -14.48 -1.32
C LYS A 258 -13.41 -14.21 0.16
N GLN A 259 -12.21 -13.71 0.55
CA GLN A 259 -11.93 -13.37 1.96
C GLN A 259 -12.81 -12.24 2.45
N LEU A 260 -13.02 -11.19 1.65
CA LEU A 260 -13.95 -10.12 2.00
C LEU A 260 -15.35 -10.64 2.29
N MET A 261 -15.88 -11.52 1.44
CA MET A 261 -17.22 -12.09 1.64
C MET A 261 -17.30 -12.95 2.92
N ARG A 262 -16.23 -13.66 3.27
CA ARG A 262 -16.10 -14.33 4.57
C ARG A 262 -16.14 -13.33 5.73
N MET A 263 -15.31 -12.28 5.65
CA MET A 263 -15.24 -11.24 6.69
C MET A 263 -16.56 -10.51 6.89
N VAL A 264 -17.32 -10.25 5.80
CA VAL A 264 -18.66 -9.66 5.90
C VAL A 264 -19.61 -10.59 6.67
N LYS A 265 -19.53 -11.90 6.42
CA LYS A 265 -20.35 -12.90 7.12
C LYS A 265 -19.98 -13.03 8.60
N GLU A 266 -18.68 -12.97 8.92
CA GLU A 266 -18.12 -13.12 10.26
C GLU A 266 -18.02 -11.77 11.00
N ASN A 267 -18.33 -10.66 10.33
CA ASN A 267 -18.22 -9.28 10.85
C ASN A 267 -16.82 -8.91 11.34
N VAL A 268 -15.77 -9.42 10.67
CA VAL A 268 -14.38 -9.06 10.95
C VAL A 268 -14.06 -7.71 10.32
N LYS A 269 -13.56 -6.77 11.11
CA LYS A 269 -13.38 -5.36 10.75
C LYS A 269 -11.92 -4.93 10.77
N PRO A 270 -11.54 -3.82 10.11
CA PRO A 270 -10.17 -3.33 10.10
C PRO A 270 -9.56 -3.10 11.50
N ARG A 271 -10.33 -2.58 12.45
CA ARG A 271 -9.85 -2.34 13.83
C ARG A 271 -9.65 -3.63 14.63
N ASP A 272 -10.18 -4.76 14.18
CA ASP A 272 -9.91 -6.08 14.79
C ASP A 272 -8.53 -6.62 14.35
N LEU A 273 -8.00 -6.14 13.22
CA LEU A 273 -6.74 -6.58 12.62
C LEU A 273 -5.61 -5.58 12.83
N ILE A 274 -5.88 -4.28 12.69
CA ILE A 274 -4.89 -3.20 12.90
C ILE A 274 -4.88 -2.85 14.38
N THR A 275 -4.00 -3.52 15.12
CA THR A 275 -3.70 -3.30 16.54
C THR A 275 -2.31 -2.68 16.69
N LYS A 276 -1.90 -2.36 17.93
CA LYS A 276 -0.53 -1.89 18.21
C LYS A 276 0.51 -2.91 17.73
N GLU A 277 0.27 -4.19 18.00
CA GLU A 277 1.13 -5.29 17.57
C GLU A 277 1.23 -5.37 16.03
N ALA A 278 0.13 -5.05 15.32
CA ALA A 278 0.16 -5.01 13.85
C ALA A 278 1.00 -3.85 13.31
N LEU A 279 1.02 -2.71 14.00
CA LEU A 279 1.87 -1.57 13.65
C LEU A 279 3.34 -1.84 13.98
N ASP A 280 3.61 -2.50 15.11
CA ASP A 280 4.96 -2.96 15.48
C ASP A 280 5.50 -3.92 14.41
N ASP A 281 4.70 -4.90 13.99
CA ASP A 281 5.06 -5.84 12.94
C ASP A 281 5.29 -5.14 11.58
N ALA A 282 4.46 -4.13 11.27
CA ALA A 282 4.64 -3.33 10.07
C ALA A 282 5.99 -2.61 10.07
N MET A 283 6.34 -1.96 11.17
CA MET A 283 7.63 -1.29 11.27
C MET A 283 8.80 -2.27 11.32
N ALA A 284 8.64 -3.45 11.89
CA ALA A 284 9.66 -4.50 11.86
C ALA A 284 9.95 -4.96 10.43
N LEU A 285 8.92 -5.22 9.62
CA LEU A 285 9.09 -5.55 8.20
C LEU A 285 9.74 -4.39 7.43
N ASP A 286 9.31 -3.16 7.68
CA ASP A 286 9.85 -1.96 7.05
C ASP A 286 11.36 -1.81 7.33
N MET A 287 11.79 -2.05 8.57
CA MET A 287 13.19 -2.07 8.97
C MET A 287 13.98 -3.18 8.26
N ALA A 288 13.40 -4.37 8.14
CA ALA A 288 14.04 -5.51 7.49
C ALA A 288 14.20 -5.34 5.98
N MET A 289 13.31 -4.59 5.34
CA MET A 289 13.33 -4.33 3.89
C MET A 289 13.94 -2.98 3.52
N GLY A 290 14.26 -2.12 4.50
CA GLY A 290 14.73 -0.76 4.25
C GLY A 290 13.74 0.06 3.46
N GLY A 291 12.52 0.15 3.95
CA GLY A 291 11.42 0.84 3.30
C GLY A 291 11.62 2.35 3.16
N SER A 292 10.56 3.03 2.79
CA SER A 292 10.54 4.48 2.60
C SER A 292 10.46 5.22 3.93
N THR A 293 11.12 6.38 4.04
CA THR A 293 10.95 7.28 5.20
C THR A 293 9.51 7.76 5.37
N ASN A 294 8.70 7.77 4.30
CA ASN A 294 7.28 8.11 4.35
C ASN A 294 6.43 7.09 5.15
N THR A 295 6.88 5.85 5.30
CA THR A 295 6.14 4.84 6.07
C THR A 295 5.95 5.26 7.53
N VAL A 296 6.96 5.90 8.12
CA VAL A 296 6.85 6.47 9.47
C VAL A 296 5.69 7.46 9.57
N LEU A 297 5.62 8.40 8.60
CA LEU A 297 4.52 9.37 8.53
C LEU A 297 3.16 8.69 8.38
N HIS A 298 3.08 7.66 7.53
CA HIS A 298 1.82 6.99 7.23
C HIS A 298 1.36 6.06 8.36
N VAL A 299 2.27 5.32 8.98
CA VAL A 299 1.95 4.44 10.11
C VAL A 299 1.46 5.25 11.30
N LEU A 300 2.06 6.42 11.60
CA LEU A 300 1.58 7.33 12.64
C LEU A 300 0.17 7.85 12.34
N SER A 301 -0.15 8.15 11.08
CA SER A 301 -1.51 8.56 10.70
C SER A 301 -2.51 7.41 10.80
N ILE A 302 -2.12 6.20 10.41
CA ILE A 302 -2.94 4.99 10.55
C ILE A 302 -3.20 4.70 12.03
N ALA A 303 -2.19 4.82 12.91
CA ALA A 303 -2.33 4.67 14.34
C ALA A 303 -3.35 5.68 14.92
N HIS A 304 -3.25 6.94 14.50
CA HIS A 304 -4.18 7.98 14.90
C HIS A 304 -5.64 7.62 14.54
N GLU A 305 -5.89 7.20 13.28
CA GLU A 305 -7.23 6.82 12.83
C GLU A 305 -7.75 5.53 13.52
N ALA A 306 -6.84 4.63 13.88
CA ALA A 306 -7.19 3.45 14.67
C ALA A 306 -7.49 3.77 16.15
N GLY A 307 -7.09 4.94 16.62
CA GLY A 307 -7.15 5.32 18.04
C GLY A 307 -6.08 4.63 18.89
N ILE A 308 -4.94 4.28 18.29
CA ILE A 308 -3.80 3.61 18.92
C ILE A 308 -2.77 4.69 19.32
N ASP A 309 -2.34 4.66 20.58
CA ASP A 309 -1.22 5.47 21.06
C ASP A 309 0.09 4.90 20.51
N TYR A 310 0.70 5.61 19.56
CA TYR A 310 1.88 5.17 18.82
C TYR A 310 2.70 6.36 18.36
N ASP A 311 3.99 6.33 18.62
CA ASP A 311 4.88 7.44 18.32
C ASP A 311 6.23 7.00 17.70
N GLN A 312 7.11 7.97 17.45
CA GLN A 312 8.44 7.72 16.88
C GLN A 312 9.36 6.94 17.85
N ALA A 313 9.10 6.98 19.16
CA ALA A 313 9.88 6.21 20.12
C ALA A 313 9.58 4.72 20.01
N ASP A 314 8.31 4.33 19.82
CA ASP A 314 7.92 2.94 19.52
C ASP A 314 8.68 2.42 18.29
N ILE A 315 8.67 3.20 17.20
CA ILE A 315 9.37 2.86 15.95
C ILE A 315 10.89 2.70 16.18
N ASN A 316 11.48 3.60 16.97
CA ASN A 316 12.92 3.54 17.24
C ASN A 316 13.34 2.31 18.05
N GLU A 317 12.49 1.84 18.97
CA GLU A 317 12.74 0.59 19.71
C GLU A 317 12.73 -0.63 18.78
N ILE A 318 11.87 -0.64 17.77
CA ILE A 318 11.84 -1.70 16.76
C ILE A 318 13.10 -1.64 15.87
N ALA A 319 13.48 -0.44 15.40
CA ALA A 319 14.65 -0.22 14.55
C ALA A 319 15.96 -0.75 15.15
N LYS A 320 16.09 -0.74 16.48
CA LYS A 320 17.27 -1.26 17.20
C LYS A 320 17.36 -2.79 17.20
N LYS A 321 16.23 -3.48 17.05
CA LYS A 321 16.13 -4.95 17.21
C LYS A 321 16.16 -5.68 15.88
N VAL A 322 15.65 -5.06 14.81
CA VAL A 322 15.45 -5.71 13.51
C VAL A 322 16.66 -5.52 12.61
N PRO A 323 17.25 -6.59 12.05
CA PRO A 323 18.32 -6.47 11.08
C PRO A 323 17.81 -6.08 9.69
N TYR A 324 18.69 -5.54 8.84
CA TYR A 324 18.41 -5.26 7.43
C TYR A 324 18.63 -6.52 6.60
N LEU A 325 17.55 -7.12 6.08
CA LEU A 325 17.57 -8.44 5.44
C LEU A 325 17.43 -8.38 3.92
N SER A 326 16.74 -7.39 3.35
CA SER A 326 16.48 -7.33 1.91
C SER A 326 16.76 -5.94 1.37
N LYS A 327 17.88 -5.80 0.65
CA LYS A 327 18.34 -4.53 0.09
C LYS A 327 17.85 -4.39 -1.35
N ILE A 328 16.98 -3.40 -1.60
CA ILE A 328 16.24 -3.22 -2.84
C ILE A 328 16.59 -1.85 -3.46
N ALA A 329 16.47 -1.68 -4.75
CA ALA A 329 16.67 -0.39 -5.42
C ALA A 329 15.80 0.71 -4.74
N PRO A 330 16.33 1.94 -4.52
CA PRO A 330 17.59 2.49 -5.01
C PRO A 330 18.84 2.12 -4.18
N SER A 331 18.68 1.40 -3.06
CA SER A 331 19.81 1.05 -2.17
C SER A 331 20.64 -0.14 -2.68
N SER A 332 20.19 -0.81 -3.74
CA SER A 332 20.90 -1.91 -4.44
C SER A 332 20.46 -2.01 -5.89
N LYS A 333 20.95 -3.05 -6.59
CA LYS A 333 20.56 -3.38 -7.96
C LYS A 333 19.26 -4.19 -8.07
N TRP A 334 18.75 -4.73 -6.95
CA TRP A 334 17.61 -5.65 -6.94
C TRP A 334 16.29 -4.89 -7.00
N ALA A 335 15.36 -5.37 -7.84
CA ALA A 335 14.00 -4.86 -7.95
C ALA A 335 13.00 -5.69 -7.11
N MET A 336 11.75 -5.25 -7.02
CA MET A 336 10.68 -5.98 -6.34
C MET A 336 10.41 -7.36 -6.98
N GLU A 337 10.58 -7.49 -8.30
CA GLU A 337 10.51 -8.77 -9.02
C GLU A 337 11.55 -9.77 -8.51
N ASP A 338 12.76 -9.31 -8.23
CA ASP A 338 13.83 -10.16 -7.69
C ASP A 338 13.49 -10.63 -6.28
N VAL A 339 12.92 -9.75 -5.45
CA VAL A 339 12.45 -10.10 -4.10
C VAL A 339 11.33 -11.13 -4.16
N HIS A 340 10.37 -10.96 -5.09
CA HIS A 340 9.31 -11.93 -5.32
C HIS A 340 9.85 -13.31 -5.63
N ASN A 341 10.79 -13.41 -6.58
CA ASN A 341 11.44 -14.65 -6.99
C ASN A 341 12.33 -15.26 -5.90
N ALA A 342 12.79 -14.44 -4.96
CA ALA A 342 13.61 -14.88 -3.81
C ALA A 342 12.78 -15.43 -2.63
N GLY A 343 11.43 -15.44 -2.74
CA GLY A 343 10.51 -15.92 -1.72
C GLY A 343 9.48 -14.87 -1.27
N GLY A 344 9.62 -13.64 -1.73
CA GLY A 344 8.68 -12.54 -1.47
C GLY A 344 8.65 -12.05 -0.02
N VAL A 345 7.67 -11.22 0.27
CA VAL A 345 7.40 -10.74 1.64
C VAL A 345 7.12 -11.88 2.61
N PRO A 346 6.37 -12.95 2.24
CA PRO A 346 6.13 -14.06 3.14
C PRO A 346 7.41 -14.72 3.65
N ALA A 347 8.44 -14.88 2.83
CA ALA A 347 9.73 -15.44 3.27
C ALA A 347 10.47 -14.51 4.25
N ILE A 348 10.38 -13.19 4.06
CA ILE A 348 10.97 -12.21 4.99
C ILE A 348 10.23 -12.25 6.33
N ILE A 349 8.90 -12.30 6.31
CA ILE A 349 8.07 -12.42 7.53
C ILE A 349 8.42 -13.73 8.26
N ASN A 350 8.54 -14.85 7.55
CA ASN A 350 8.89 -16.14 8.15
C ASN A 350 10.30 -16.09 8.78
N GLU A 351 11.26 -15.43 8.13
CA GLU A 351 12.60 -15.23 8.67
C GLU A 351 12.60 -14.37 9.96
N LEU A 352 11.79 -13.30 9.99
CA LEU A 352 11.60 -12.49 11.19
C LEU A 352 10.91 -13.26 12.32
N ILE A 353 9.96 -14.14 12.02
CA ILE A 353 9.34 -15.03 13.02
C ILE A 353 10.36 -15.97 13.62
N ARG A 354 11.32 -16.48 12.83
CA ARG A 354 12.42 -17.33 13.31
C ARG A 354 13.37 -16.61 14.29
N MET A 355 13.46 -15.28 14.20
CA MET A 355 14.24 -14.50 15.18
C MET A 355 13.66 -14.56 16.60
N GLY A 356 12.38 -14.88 16.73
CA GLY A 356 11.66 -14.77 18.00
C GLY A 356 11.13 -13.35 18.22
N ASP A 357 11.19 -12.77 19.38
CA ASP A 357 10.56 -11.56 19.94
C ASP A 357 10.57 -10.26 19.08
N VAL A 358 10.33 -10.39 17.76
CA VAL A 358 10.31 -9.27 16.80
C VAL A 358 8.94 -9.06 16.20
N LEU A 359 8.20 -10.12 15.92
CA LEU A 359 6.84 -10.08 15.37
C LEU A 359 5.84 -10.74 16.33
N HIS A 360 4.56 -10.43 16.12
CA HIS A 360 3.41 -11.01 16.81
C HIS A 360 2.70 -12.03 15.90
N PRO A 361 3.29 -13.23 15.67
CA PRO A 361 2.90 -14.10 14.56
C PRO A 361 1.55 -14.80 14.76
N ASP A 362 1.01 -14.81 15.98
CA ASP A 362 -0.26 -15.48 16.28
C ASP A 362 -1.49 -14.57 16.08
N ARG A 363 -1.29 -13.32 15.59
CA ARG A 363 -2.37 -12.40 15.22
C ARG A 363 -3.15 -12.93 14.01
N MET A 364 -4.47 -12.74 14.04
CA MET A 364 -5.36 -13.07 12.92
C MET A 364 -5.18 -12.09 11.76
N THR A 365 -5.42 -12.59 10.56
CA THR A 365 -5.33 -11.82 9.32
C THR A 365 -6.61 -11.94 8.48
N VAL A 366 -6.69 -11.19 7.38
CA VAL A 366 -7.83 -11.26 6.42
C VAL A 366 -8.03 -12.65 5.82
N THR A 367 -7.04 -13.52 5.87
CA THR A 367 -7.19 -14.92 5.36
C THR A 367 -7.96 -15.81 6.31
N GLY A 368 -8.26 -15.37 7.53
CA GLY A 368 -8.84 -16.21 8.58
C GLY A 368 -7.83 -17.16 9.23
N LYS A 369 -6.56 -16.97 8.94
CA LYS A 369 -5.41 -17.65 9.54
C LYS A 369 -4.55 -16.64 10.30
N THR A 370 -3.71 -17.12 11.19
CA THR A 370 -2.69 -16.30 11.83
C THR A 370 -1.59 -15.88 10.84
N LEU A 371 -0.80 -14.86 11.20
CA LEU A 371 0.34 -14.45 10.39
C LEU A 371 1.32 -15.61 10.19
N ARG A 372 1.60 -16.39 11.26
CA ARG A 372 2.44 -17.59 11.22
C ARG A 372 1.94 -18.63 10.21
N GLU A 373 0.64 -18.94 10.25
CA GLU A 373 0.05 -19.95 9.36
C GLU A 373 0.07 -19.51 7.90
N ASN A 374 0.03 -18.22 7.63
CA ASN A 374 0.12 -17.67 6.28
C ASN A 374 1.50 -17.81 5.64
N VAL A 375 2.56 -17.85 6.45
CA VAL A 375 3.94 -17.80 5.95
C VAL A 375 4.75 -19.06 6.26
N ALA A 376 4.17 -20.06 6.94
CA ALA A 376 4.87 -21.26 7.43
C ALA A 376 5.61 -22.05 6.35
N ASP A 377 5.05 -22.10 5.15
CA ASP A 377 5.58 -22.85 4.01
C ASP A 377 6.47 -21.98 3.07
N HIS A 378 6.74 -20.72 3.45
CA HIS A 378 7.51 -19.80 2.62
C HIS A 378 8.93 -19.62 3.16
N GLU A 379 9.90 -20.16 2.41
CA GLU A 379 11.32 -20.07 2.72
C GLU A 379 12.05 -19.08 1.81
N ILE A 380 13.23 -18.63 2.24
CA ILE A 380 14.15 -17.86 1.41
C ILE A 380 14.68 -18.77 0.30
N ILE A 381 14.38 -18.43 -0.96
CA ILE A 381 14.81 -19.17 -2.15
C ILE A 381 16.21 -18.68 -2.61
N ASN A 382 16.48 -17.37 -2.48
CA ASN A 382 17.76 -16.78 -2.85
C ASN A 382 18.27 -15.87 -1.72
N ASP A 383 19.34 -16.28 -1.05
CA ASP A 383 19.95 -15.60 0.09
C ASP A 383 20.93 -14.45 -0.28
N GLU A 384 21.16 -14.22 -1.57
CA GLU A 384 21.82 -13.00 -2.03
C GLU A 384 20.87 -11.78 -1.99
N ILE A 385 19.56 -12.03 -2.15
CA ILE A 385 18.53 -10.99 -2.23
C ILE A 385 17.84 -10.80 -0.88
N ILE A 386 17.33 -11.91 -0.31
CA ILE A 386 16.76 -11.95 1.04
C ILE A 386 17.73 -12.69 1.94
N ARG A 387 18.38 -12.01 2.85
CA ARG A 387 19.42 -12.55 3.72
C ARG A 387 18.86 -13.13 5.00
N LYS A 388 19.54 -14.15 5.54
CA LYS A 388 19.20 -14.76 6.83
C LYS A 388 19.76 -13.90 7.97
N PHE A 389 18.94 -13.71 9.01
CA PHE A 389 19.26 -12.81 10.12
C PHE A 389 20.49 -13.26 10.92
N ASP A 390 20.72 -14.57 11.04
CA ASP A 390 21.77 -15.20 11.85
C ASP A 390 23.05 -15.51 11.07
N VAL A 391 23.02 -15.41 9.73
CA VAL A 391 24.16 -15.80 8.87
C VAL A 391 24.83 -14.56 8.27
N ASN A 392 24.08 -13.74 7.52
CA ASN A 392 24.68 -12.72 6.66
C ASN A 392 23.79 -11.48 6.44
N PRO A 393 23.13 -10.89 7.45
CA PRO A 393 22.31 -9.70 7.23
C PRO A 393 23.13 -8.56 6.63
N TYR A 394 22.50 -7.67 5.86
CA TYR A 394 23.18 -6.48 5.34
C TYR A 394 23.66 -5.54 6.44
N SER A 395 22.90 -5.47 7.52
CA SER A 395 23.22 -4.77 8.75
C SER A 395 22.50 -5.44 9.93
N LYS A 396 23.11 -5.35 11.13
CA LYS A 396 22.44 -5.75 12.37
C LYS A 396 21.36 -4.77 12.83
N GLN A 397 21.31 -3.59 12.25
CA GLN A 397 20.30 -2.56 12.49
C GLN A 397 19.47 -2.37 11.23
N GLY A 398 18.21 -2.01 11.42
CA GLY A 398 17.24 -1.83 10.35
C GLY A 398 17.62 -0.78 9.31
N GLY A 399 16.95 -0.81 8.17
CA GLY A 399 17.20 0.10 7.07
C GLY A 399 16.76 1.55 7.32
N LEU A 400 15.96 1.80 8.36
CA LEU A 400 15.55 3.14 8.82
C LEU A 400 16.01 3.37 10.28
N SER A 401 16.21 4.63 10.65
CA SER A 401 16.52 5.06 12.03
C SER A 401 15.88 6.38 12.35
N ILE A 402 15.54 6.59 13.63
CA ILE A 402 15.06 7.87 14.15
C ILE A 402 16.24 8.57 14.84
N LEU A 403 16.56 9.78 14.40
CA LEU A 403 17.62 10.61 14.94
C LEU A 403 17.03 11.75 15.77
N TYR A 404 17.65 12.06 16.88
CA TYR A 404 17.24 13.14 17.77
C TYR A 404 18.36 14.19 17.89
N GLY A 405 17.98 15.46 17.96
CA GLY A 405 18.92 16.56 18.08
C GLY A 405 18.22 17.89 18.34
N ASN A 406 19.00 18.97 18.47
CA ASN A 406 18.45 20.31 18.71
C ASN A 406 17.62 20.86 17.54
N LEU A 407 17.88 20.42 16.30
CA LEU A 407 17.05 20.76 15.14
C LEU A 407 15.77 19.92 15.06
N ALA A 408 15.82 18.68 15.53
CA ALA A 408 14.70 17.74 15.51
C ALA A 408 14.51 17.10 16.89
N PRO A 409 14.06 17.85 17.91
CA PRO A 409 13.94 17.32 19.28
C PRO A 409 12.86 16.24 19.41
N LYS A 410 11.91 16.20 18.49
CA LYS A 410 10.87 15.16 18.41
C LYS A 410 11.26 13.97 17.53
N GLY A 411 12.42 14.03 16.88
CA GLY A 411 12.95 13.03 15.98
C GLY A 411 12.88 13.42 14.50
N SER A 412 13.80 12.87 13.74
CA SER A 412 13.83 12.89 12.27
C SER A 412 14.15 11.49 11.76
N VAL A 413 13.71 11.18 10.54
CA VAL A 413 13.87 9.85 9.95
C VAL A 413 15.02 9.86 8.96
N ILE A 414 15.91 8.88 9.04
CA ILE A 414 16.96 8.64 8.05
C ILE A 414 16.84 7.23 7.47
N LYS A 415 17.02 7.10 6.15
CA LYS A 415 17.18 5.81 5.47
C LYS A 415 18.62 5.32 5.66
N ALA A 416 18.91 4.76 6.83
CA ALA A 416 20.23 4.30 7.22
C ALA A 416 20.82 3.27 6.25
N GLY A 417 20.00 2.44 5.65
CA GLY A 417 20.39 1.45 4.64
C GLY A 417 20.91 2.05 3.33
N GLY A 418 20.68 3.34 3.08
CA GLY A 418 21.17 4.09 1.92
C GLY A 418 22.42 4.95 2.20
N VAL A 419 22.87 5.04 3.46
CA VAL A 419 24.03 5.82 3.86
C VAL A 419 25.29 4.97 3.73
N ASP A 420 26.38 5.57 3.20
CA ASP A 420 27.68 4.92 3.13
C ASP A 420 28.17 4.59 4.55
N PRO A 421 28.54 3.35 4.84
CA PRO A 421 28.99 2.93 6.18
C PRO A 421 30.24 3.70 6.70
N SER A 422 30.99 4.33 5.80
CA SER A 422 32.15 5.17 6.17
C SER A 422 31.74 6.54 6.74
N ILE A 423 30.49 6.99 6.49
CA ILE A 423 29.95 8.28 6.93
C ILE A 423 29.06 8.02 8.17
N LYS A 424 29.70 7.73 9.32
CA LYS A 424 28.96 7.55 10.57
C LYS A 424 28.77 8.86 11.33
N ASP A 425 29.81 9.68 11.36
CA ASP A 425 29.83 10.98 12.00
C ASP A 425 30.32 12.00 10.98
N PHE A 426 29.53 13.04 10.75
CA PHE A 426 29.88 14.11 9.83
C PHE A 426 29.73 15.46 10.53
N THR A 427 30.76 16.28 10.41
CA THR A 427 30.76 17.68 10.85
C THR A 427 31.13 18.55 9.67
N GLY A 428 30.29 19.54 9.38
CA GLY A 428 30.48 20.43 8.26
C GLY A 428 29.89 21.81 8.48
N GLU A 429 30.23 22.75 7.60
CA GLU A 429 29.64 24.08 7.56
C GLU A 429 28.21 23.97 7.00
N ALA A 430 27.21 24.46 7.76
CA ALA A 430 25.83 24.47 7.33
C ALA A 430 25.58 25.60 6.33
N ILE A 431 24.99 25.25 5.18
CA ILE A 431 24.46 26.21 4.20
C ILE A 431 22.93 26.10 4.22
N VAL A 432 22.27 27.24 4.48
CA VAL A 432 20.82 27.29 4.64
C VAL A 432 20.18 27.97 3.45
N PHE A 433 19.16 27.33 2.89
CA PHE A 433 18.32 27.86 1.81
C PHE A 433 16.86 28.01 2.29
N ASN A 434 16.13 28.94 1.68
CA ASN A 434 14.72 29.17 2.01
C ASN A 434 13.76 28.30 1.17
N SER A 435 14.28 27.62 0.14
CA SER A 435 13.51 26.73 -0.73
C SER A 435 14.39 25.63 -1.32
N GLU A 436 13.74 24.53 -1.72
CA GLU A 436 14.34 23.45 -2.50
C GLU A 436 14.94 23.99 -3.81
N GLN A 437 14.24 24.90 -4.48
CA GLN A 437 14.70 25.48 -5.74
C GLN A 437 16.03 26.21 -5.58
N GLU A 438 16.19 27.06 -4.55
CA GLU A 438 17.45 27.75 -4.24
C GLU A 438 18.59 26.76 -3.98
N ALA A 439 18.30 25.66 -3.24
CA ALA A 439 19.28 24.62 -2.95
C ALA A 439 19.72 23.89 -4.23
N VAL A 440 18.79 23.53 -5.11
CA VAL A 440 19.09 22.88 -6.41
C VAL A 440 19.92 23.80 -7.30
N GLU A 441 19.56 25.08 -7.41
CA GLU A 441 20.32 26.07 -8.18
C GLU A 441 21.76 26.23 -7.64
N ALA A 442 21.93 26.18 -6.31
CA ALA A 442 23.26 26.26 -5.69
C ALA A 442 24.10 25.01 -5.97
N ILE A 443 23.48 23.82 -5.99
CA ILE A 443 24.14 22.56 -6.35
C ILE A 443 24.56 22.59 -7.83
N ASP A 444 23.63 22.91 -8.73
CA ASP A 444 23.87 22.93 -10.19
C ASP A 444 24.92 23.98 -10.60
N SER A 445 25.00 25.10 -9.88
CA SER A 445 26.01 26.16 -10.12
C SER A 445 27.34 25.89 -9.45
N GLY A 446 27.53 24.77 -8.74
CA GLY A 446 28.78 24.40 -8.09
C GLY A 446 29.12 25.23 -6.86
N GLN A 447 28.15 25.86 -6.19
CA GLN A 447 28.36 26.62 -4.95
C GLN A 447 28.52 25.69 -3.73
N ILE A 448 28.08 24.44 -3.86
CA ILE A 448 28.18 23.44 -2.79
C ILE A 448 29.47 22.65 -2.95
N HIS A 449 30.26 22.59 -1.89
CA HIS A 449 31.55 21.93 -1.87
C HIS A 449 31.59 20.78 -0.85
N ALA A 450 32.59 19.91 -0.99
CA ALA A 450 32.85 18.87 0.00
C ALA A 450 33.07 19.50 1.40
N GLY A 451 32.40 18.95 2.39
CA GLY A 451 32.38 19.45 3.77
C GLY A 451 31.17 20.31 4.14
N HIS A 452 30.33 20.67 3.19
CA HIS A 452 29.09 21.39 3.48
C HIS A 452 27.96 20.43 3.95
N VAL A 453 27.06 20.95 4.78
CA VAL A 453 25.78 20.35 5.18
C VAL A 453 24.65 21.26 4.70
N LEU A 454 23.71 20.75 3.90
CA LEU A 454 22.53 21.46 3.41
C LEU A 454 21.32 21.17 4.30
#